data_e02ac4a070aa535044bf106ce6ff535c
#
_entry.id   e02ac4a070aa535044bf106ce6ff535c
#
_cell.length_a   1.000
_cell.length_b   1.000
_cell.length_c   1.000
_cell.angle_alpha   90.00
_cell.angle_beta   90.00
_cell.angle_gamma   90.00
#
_symmetry.space_group_name_H-M   'P 1'
#
loop_
_entity.id
_entity.type
_entity.pdbx_description
1 polymer ?
#
loop_
_entity_poly.entity_id
_entity_poly.type
_entity_poly.pdbx_seq_one_letter_code
_entity_poly.pdbx_strand_id
1 'polypeptide(L)'
;SVITNTYNQKDLTVKKVWVDYENAYHTRPEILEVRLYQNGAAFDEPVKLSEANQWTAGWKDLPVKADGSSPPYVYTVRELDQAGQPIEDGSMAVLSTGYTYTASYDSSGTGTSANPFKITNTLLAAKLRIKKTVEQNGLENEPIDSAYKFVIQVLDSKGAVYTQTALGNGEESGAILVIPPKEGQIFSIAEIVPMEYTMSRMESQPADALSGAENGDKVTVKPGDDILVILTNTPDHESYFHHTASVTNVKGFTNGEGTDFRPENPFTEYHGSDNPQYMASAFTSDCIMAFIEDRGVARGQRKLEKGDDLYG
;
A
#
# COMPACT_ATOMS: atom_id res chain seq x y z
N SER A 1 -46.61 26.57 54.96
CA SER A 1 -45.39 26.70 54.14
C SER A 1 -45.24 25.48 53.23
N VAL A 2 -45.22 25.68 51.98
CA VAL A 2 -44.89 24.64 50.99
C VAL A 2 -43.38 24.75 50.81
N ILE A 3 -42.63 23.75 51.21
CA ILE A 3 -41.18 23.67 50.92
C ILE A 3 -41.09 23.01 49.54
N THR A 4 -40.78 23.81 48.53
CA THR A 4 -40.53 23.32 47.19
C THR A 4 -39.02 22.96 47.10
N ASN A 5 -38.70 21.71 47.16
CA ASN A 5 -37.34 21.25 46.87
C ASN A 5 -37.12 21.34 45.38
N THR A 6 -36.43 22.39 44.96
CA THR A 6 -36.00 22.52 43.59
C THR A 6 -34.77 21.67 43.42
N TYR A 7 -34.91 20.46 42.87
CA TYR A 7 -33.78 19.70 42.41
C TYR A 7 -33.07 20.51 41.34
N ASN A 8 -31.80 20.81 41.56
CA ASN A 8 -30.95 21.34 40.48
C ASN A 8 -30.71 20.18 39.52
N GLN A 9 -31.37 20.30 38.40
CA GLN A 9 -31.18 19.39 37.26
C GLN A 9 -30.32 20.04 36.20
N LYS A 10 -29.70 19.25 35.35
CA LYS A 10 -28.99 19.72 34.20
C LYS A 10 -29.13 18.76 33.03
N ASP A 11 -29.09 19.35 31.86
CA ASP A 11 -29.00 18.58 30.61
C ASP A 11 -27.54 18.40 30.24
N LEU A 12 -27.22 17.26 29.69
CA LEU A 12 -25.88 16.99 29.15
C LEU A 12 -26.00 16.58 27.68
N THR A 13 -25.06 17.01 26.90
CA THR A 13 -24.97 16.77 25.47
C THR A 13 -23.62 16.16 25.15
N VAL A 14 -23.62 15.18 24.26
CA VAL A 14 -22.42 14.58 23.70
C VAL A 14 -22.40 14.81 22.20
N LYS A 15 -21.24 15.06 21.66
CA LYS A 15 -21.01 15.21 20.21
C LYS A 15 -19.87 14.33 19.78
N LYS A 16 -20.08 13.59 18.71
CA LYS A 16 -19.07 12.80 18.03
C LYS A 16 -18.31 13.66 17.04
N VAL A 17 -17.01 13.50 17.02
CA VAL A 17 -16.08 14.09 16.05
C VAL A 17 -15.36 12.96 15.32
N TRP A 18 -15.26 13.08 14.01
CA TRP A 18 -14.57 12.10 13.18
C TRP A 18 -13.32 12.73 12.57
N VAL A 19 -12.23 11.98 12.64
CA VAL A 19 -10.96 12.29 11.96
C VAL A 19 -10.69 11.10 11.03
N ASP A 20 -11.28 11.13 9.83
CA ASP A 20 -11.38 9.96 8.96
C ASP A 20 -11.45 10.35 7.49
N TYR A 21 -10.74 11.40 7.11
CA TYR A 21 -10.71 11.89 5.73
C TYR A 21 -12.12 12.23 5.21
N GLU A 22 -12.95 12.82 6.07
CA GLU A 22 -14.31 13.23 5.76
C GLU A 22 -15.20 12.07 5.26
N ASN A 23 -14.93 10.87 5.78
CA ASN A 23 -15.61 9.63 5.38
C ASN A 23 -15.43 9.24 3.91
N ALA A 24 -14.34 9.70 3.29
CA ALA A 24 -14.05 9.37 1.88
C ALA A 24 -13.95 7.86 1.63
N TYR A 25 -13.71 7.08 2.66
CA TYR A 25 -13.58 5.62 2.57
C TYR A 25 -14.82 4.87 3.09
N HIS A 26 -15.89 5.59 3.44
CA HIS A 26 -17.15 5.01 3.91
C HIS A 26 -16.98 4.07 5.10
N THR A 27 -16.15 4.46 6.07
CA THR A 27 -15.80 3.64 7.22
C THR A 27 -16.65 3.90 8.45
N ARG A 28 -17.47 4.95 8.47
CA ARG A 28 -18.35 5.25 9.61
C ARG A 28 -19.49 4.25 9.71
N PRO A 29 -19.86 3.82 10.91
CA PRO A 29 -21.05 3.00 11.11
C PRO A 29 -22.32 3.84 10.98
N GLU A 30 -23.44 3.19 10.79
CA GLU A 30 -24.72 3.90 10.76
C GLU A 30 -25.06 4.48 12.13
N ILE A 31 -24.75 3.75 13.19
CA ILE A 31 -25.10 4.10 14.56
C ILE A 31 -23.93 3.77 15.47
N LEU A 32 -23.69 4.65 16.43
CA LEU A 32 -22.85 4.42 17.60
C LEU A 32 -23.69 4.59 18.86
N GLU A 33 -23.33 3.85 19.91
CA GLU A 33 -23.95 4.01 21.20
C GLU A 33 -22.96 4.61 22.18
N VAL A 34 -23.46 5.53 22.98
CA VAL A 34 -22.70 6.23 23.99
C VAL A 34 -23.45 6.17 25.31
N ARG A 35 -22.75 5.75 26.36
CA ARG A 35 -23.31 5.67 27.72
C ARG A 35 -22.80 6.79 28.59
N LEU A 36 -23.69 7.28 29.42
CA LEU A 36 -23.38 8.22 30.48
C LEU A 36 -22.93 7.46 31.74
N TYR A 37 -21.94 8.00 32.40
CA TYR A 37 -21.47 7.51 33.69
C TYR A 37 -21.60 8.62 34.76
N GLN A 38 -22.07 8.26 35.93
CA GLN A 38 -22.18 9.15 37.08
C GLN A 38 -21.23 8.64 38.17
N ASN A 39 -20.27 9.45 38.54
CA ASN A 39 -19.23 9.06 39.51
C ASN A 39 -18.54 7.74 39.16
N GLY A 40 -18.36 7.45 37.87
CA GLY A 40 -17.73 6.26 37.34
C GLY A 40 -18.64 5.05 37.20
N ALA A 41 -19.89 5.12 37.67
CA ALA A 41 -20.84 4.04 37.49
C ALA A 41 -21.73 4.31 36.24
N ALA A 42 -22.08 3.27 35.54
CA ALA A 42 -22.99 3.38 34.41
C ALA A 42 -24.33 3.98 34.85
N PHE A 43 -24.82 4.94 34.16
CA PHE A 43 -26.00 5.69 34.51
C PHE A 43 -26.85 5.91 33.25
N ASP A 44 -28.14 5.58 33.35
CA ASP A 44 -29.08 5.73 32.26
C ASP A 44 -28.80 4.84 31.04
N GLU A 45 -29.75 4.80 30.11
CA GLU A 45 -29.63 4.03 28.89
C GLU A 45 -28.70 4.73 27.90
N PRO A 46 -27.98 3.97 27.08
CA PRO A 46 -27.15 4.59 26.07
C PRO A 46 -27.94 5.39 25.05
N VAL A 47 -27.38 6.49 24.63
CA VAL A 47 -27.92 7.27 23.51
C VAL A 47 -27.25 6.85 22.21
N LYS A 48 -28.00 7.02 21.12
CA LYS A 48 -27.52 6.65 19.78
C LYS A 48 -27.11 7.90 19.02
N LEU A 49 -25.91 7.83 18.46
CA LEU A 49 -25.36 8.85 17.58
C LEU A 49 -25.37 8.31 16.15
N SER A 50 -25.76 9.14 15.21
CA SER A 50 -25.82 8.81 13.79
C SER A 50 -25.73 10.08 12.96
N GLU A 51 -25.64 9.94 11.65
CA GLU A 51 -25.65 11.09 10.77
C GLU A 51 -26.99 11.83 10.84
N ALA A 52 -28.09 11.11 11.04
CA ALA A 52 -29.42 11.69 11.12
C ALA A 52 -29.56 12.69 12.28
N ASN A 53 -28.84 12.53 13.37
CA ASN A 53 -28.84 13.49 14.48
C ASN A 53 -27.54 14.31 14.51
N GLN A 54 -26.82 14.36 13.38
CA GLN A 54 -25.55 15.08 13.24
C GLN A 54 -24.53 14.65 14.28
N TRP A 55 -24.55 13.38 14.61
CA TRP A 55 -23.64 12.77 15.58
C TRP A 55 -23.72 13.45 16.95
N THR A 56 -24.91 13.87 17.35
CA THR A 56 -25.15 14.60 18.61
C THR A 56 -26.40 14.05 19.29
N ALA A 57 -26.28 13.81 20.60
CA ALA A 57 -27.39 13.39 21.45
C ALA A 57 -27.15 13.86 22.88
N GLY A 58 -28.07 13.52 23.80
CA GLY A 58 -27.89 13.93 25.17
C GLY A 58 -28.93 13.35 26.13
N TRP A 59 -28.75 13.70 27.38
CA TRP A 59 -29.58 13.29 28.51
C TRP A 59 -30.15 14.53 29.17
N LYS A 60 -31.36 14.41 29.70
CA LYS A 60 -32.10 15.54 30.30
C LYS A 60 -32.41 15.29 31.76
N ASP A 61 -32.69 16.37 32.43
CA ASP A 61 -33.14 16.35 33.82
C ASP A 61 -32.24 15.57 34.76
N LEU A 62 -30.98 15.55 34.50
CA LEU A 62 -29.99 14.82 35.30
C LEU A 62 -29.78 15.48 36.66
N PRO A 63 -29.74 14.73 37.77
CA PRO A 63 -29.49 15.31 39.09
C PRO A 63 -28.09 15.94 39.15
N VAL A 64 -28.01 17.08 39.81
CA VAL A 64 -26.69 17.75 40.01
C VAL A 64 -25.96 17.17 41.17
N LYS A 65 -26.69 16.75 42.22
CA LYS A 65 -26.13 16.17 43.46
C LYS A 65 -27.21 15.39 44.23
N ALA A 66 -26.78 14.55 45.15
CA ALA A 66 -27.70 13.70 45.88
C ALA A 66 -28.59 14.51 46.85
N ASP A 67 -28.02 15.49 47.51
CA ASP A 67 -28.72 16.37 48.42
C ASP A 67 -28.01 17.72 48.54
N GLY A 68 -28.53 18.59 49.39
CA GLY A 68 -28.02 19.96 49.56
C GLY A 68 -26.59 20.07 50.04
N SER A 69 -26.05 19.02 50.69
CA SER A 69 -24.72 19.00 51.31
C SER A 69 -23.71 18.13 50.55
N SER A 70 -24.17 17.28 49.66
CA SER A 70 -23.31 16.40 48.86
C SER A 70 -22.56 17.16 47.78
N PRO A 71 -21.37 16.69 47.38
CA PRO A 71 -20.67 17.25 46.23
C PRO A 71 -21.46 16.98 44.95
N PRO A 72 -21.29 17.83 43.93
CA PRO A 72 -21.92 17.58 42.65
C PRO A 72 -21.47 16.25 42.03
N TYR A 73 -22.39 15.60 41.34
CA TYR A 73 -22.07 14.41 40.58
C TYR A 73 -21.11 14.76 39.41
N VAL A 74 -20.13 13.89 39.23
CA VAL A 74 -19.22 13.92 38.10
C VAL A 74 -19.78 13.03 37.01
N TYR A 75 -20.06 13.63 35.86
CA TYR A 75 -20.56 12.92 34.70
C TYR A 75 -19.47 12.78 33.67
N THR A 76 -19.35 11.59 33.08
CA THR A 76 -18.48 11.29 31.96
C THR A 76 -19.23 10.45 30.94
N VAL A 77 -18.69 10.39 29.72
CA VAL A 77 -19.29 9.59 28.65
C VAL A 77 -18.28 8.58 28.13
N ARG A 78 -18.78 7.45 27.64
CA ARG A 78 -17.98 6.47 26.92
C ARG A 78 -18.75 5.95 25.72
N GLU A 79 -18.07 5.78 24.62
CA GLU A 79 -18.55 5.04 23.47
C GLU A 79 -18.55 3.55 23.84
N LEU A 80 -19.53 2.82 23.33
CA LEU A 80 -19.64 1.39 23.55
C LEU A 80 -19.19 0.62 22.32
N ASP A 81 -18.51 -0.48 22.55
CA ASP A 81 -18.17 -1.41 21.49
C ASP A 81 -19.38 -2.27 21.09
N GLN A 82 -19.18 -3.17 20.13
CA GLN A 82 -20.26 -4.04 19.64
C GLN A 82 -20.77 -5.05 20.69
N ALA A 83 -20.07 -5.20 21.81
CA ALA A 83 -20.47 -6.04 22.92
C ALA A 83 -21.10 -5.21 24.07
N GLY A 84 -21.27 -3.91 23.86
CA GLY A 84 -21.83 -3.00 24.85
C GLY A 84 -20.84 -2.62 25.95
N GLN A 85 -19.54 -2.88 25.76
CA GLN A 85 -18.52 -2.52 26.73
C GLN A 85 -17.96 -1.12 26.44
N PRO A 86 -17.58 -0.37 27.49
CA PRO A 86 -17.01 0.95 27.30
C PRO A 86 -15.64 0.88 26.63
N ILE A 87 -15.42 1.75 25.68
CA ILE A 87 -14.13 1.93 25.02
C ILE A 87 -13.32 2.93 25.85
N GLU A 88 -12.11 2.55 26.23
CA GLU A 88 -11.25 3.41 27.05
C GLU A 88 -10.62 4.52 26.22
N ASP A 89 -10.22 5.58 26.92
CA ASP A 89 -9.56 6.71 26.27
C ASP A 89 -8.23 6.30 25.65
N GLY A 90 -8.01 6.70 24.42
CA GLY A 90 -6.82 6.35 23.64
C GLY A 90 -6.82 4.90 23.10
N SER A 91 -7.85 4.13 23.39
CA SER A 91 -7.93 2.73 22.94
C SER A 91 -8.38 2.60 21.51
N MET A 92 -7.95 1.52 20.86
CA MET A 92 -8.44 1.13 19.56
C MET A 92 -9.79 0.43 19.68
N ALA A 93 -10.70 0.79 18.82
CA ALA A 93 -12.02 0.19 18.73
C ALA A 93 -12.32 -0.22 17.29
N VAL A 94 -12.87 -1.41 17.15
CA VAL A 94 -13.35 -1.91 15.86
C VAL A 94 -14.84 -1.62 15.76
N LEU A 95 -15.22 -0.80 14.82
CA LEU A 95 -16.62 -0.44 14.61
C LEU A 95 -17.36 -1.52 13.81
N SER A 96 -18.67 -1.42 13.75
CA SER A 96 -19.50 -2.43 13.06
C SER A 96 -19.21 -2.55 11.56
N THR A 97 -18.53 -1.59 10.99
CA THR A 97 -18.06 -1.62 9.60
C THR A 97 -16.78 -2.44 9.42
N GLY A 98 -16.18 -2.92 10.50
CA GLY A 98 -14.94 -3.69 10.46
C GLY A 98 -13.66 -2.85 10.44
N TYR A 99 -13.79 -1.52 10.45
CA TYR A 99 -12.63 -0.62 10.47
C TYR A 99 -12.26 -0.23 11.89
N THR A 100 -11.00 0.08 12.08
CA THR A 100 -10.44 0.39 13.40
C THR A 100 -10.23 1.89 13.56
N TYR A 101 -10.64 2.39 14.70
CA TYR A 101 -10.46 3.78 15.11
C TYR A 101 -9.81 3.85 16.49
N THR A 102 -9.13 4.94 16.76
CA THR A 102 -8.72 5.27 18.12
C THR A 102 -9.73 6.25 18.70
N ALA A 103 -10.30 5.91 19.87
CA ALA A 103 -11.26 6.77 20.54
C ALA A 103 -10.58 7.66 21.57
N SER A 104 -10.94 8.94 21.61
CA SER A 104 -10.50 9.84 22.65
C SER A 104 -11.63 10.71 23.18
N TYR A 105 -11.55 11.12 24.44
CA TYR A 105 -12.60 11.83 25.15
C TYR A 105 -12.09 13.16 25.70
N ASP A 106 -12.69 14.25 25.21
CA ASP A 106 -12.40 15.57 25.75
C ASP A 106 -13.42 15.88 26.85
N SER A 107 -12.94 15.81 28.09
CA SER A 107 -13.71 16.12 29.29
C SER A 107 -13.64 17.59 29.70
N SER A 108 -12.98 18.44 28.92
CA SER A 108 -12.92 19.89 29.22
C SER A 108 -14.26 20.57 28.93
N GLY A 109 -15.12 19.93 28.14
CA GLY A 109 -16.48 20.38 27.92
C GLY A 109 -17.31 20.29 29.20
N THR A 110 -18.21 21.25 29.38
CA THR A 110 -19.16 21.25 30.51
C THR A 110 -20.32 20.31 30.28
N GLY A 111 -20.41 19.70 29.11
CA GLY A 111 -21.48 18.82 28.70
C GLY A 111 -22.76 19.57 28.31
N THR A 112 -22.75 20.90 28.27
CA THR A 112 -23.93 21.66 27.83
C THR A 112 -24.05 21.62 26.29
N SER A 113 -25.21 21.98 25.77
CA SER A 113 -25.41 22.07 24.32
C SER A 113 -24.47 23.07 23.64
N ALA A 114 -24.05 24.11 24.37
CA ALA A 114 -23.09 25.09 23.86
C ALA A 114 -21.65 24.59 23.96
N ASN A 115 -21.37 23.67 24.88
CA ASN A 115 -20.03 23.10 25.11
C ASN A 115 -20.18 21.60 25.46
N PRO A 116 -20.53 20.75 24.48
CA PRO A 116 -20.81 19.33 24.72
C PRO A 116 -19.57 18.55 25.07
N PHE A 117 -19.75 17.39 25.69
CA PHE A 117 -18.69 16.38 25.77
C PHE A 117 -18.35 15.94 24.34
N LYS A 118 -17.07 15.81 24.04
CA LYS A 118 -16.64 15.39 22.72
C LYS A 118 -16.00 14.01 22.77
N ILE A 119 -16.40 13.18 21.84
CA ILE A 119 -15.79 11.88 21.58
C ILE A 119 -15.20 11.98 20.17
N THR A 120 -13.89 11.86 20.07
CA THR A 120 -13.20 11.89 18.77
C THR A 120 -12.77 10.50 18.40
N ASN A 121 -13.18 10.02 17.22
CA ASN A 121 -12.62 8.81 16.63
C ASN A 121 -11.72 9.17 15.47
N THR A 122 -10.49 8.70 15.57
CA THR A 122 -9.48 8.87 14.51
C THR A 122 -9.30 7.53 13.79
N LEU A 123 -9.56 7.52 12.49
CA LEU A 123 -9.41 6.33 11.65
C LEU A 123 -7.95 5.88 11.61
N LEU A 124 -7.74 4.61 11.85
CA LEU A 124 -6.39 4.05 11.92
C LEU A 124 -5.93 3.62 10.54
N ALA A 125 -5.36 4.55 9.84
CA ALA A 125 -4.76 4.33 8.53
C ALA A 125 -3.38 3.67 8.67
N ALA A 126 -2.95 3.00 7.61
CA ALA A 126 -1.63 2.40 7.50
C ALA A 126 -0.85 3.03 6.35
N LYS A 127 0.46 2.80 6.34
CA LYS A 127 1.37 3.27 5.32
C LYS A 127 2.16 2.10 4.76
N LEU A 128 2.22 2.04 3.45
CA LEU A 128 3.07 1.11 2.73
C LEU A 128 4.07 1.94 1.91
N ARG A 129 5.34 1.58 1.96
CA ARG A 129 6.41 2.22 1.20
C ARG A 129 7.20 1.16 0.48
N ILE A 130 7.70 1.51 -0.68
CA ILE A 130 8.49 0.62 -1.53
C ILE A 130 9.86 1.24 -1.69
N LYS A 131 10.91 0.43 -1.54
CA LYS A 131 12.28 0.86 -1.82
C LYS A 131 12.90 -0.07 -2.84
N LYS A 132 13.63 0.52 -3.78
CA LYS A 132 14.36 -0.22 -4.81
C LYS A 132 15.85 -0.21 -4.50
N THR A 133 16.47 -1.38 -4.62
CA THR A 133 17.93 -1.56 -4.46
C THR A 133 18.45 -2.41 -5.61
N VAL A 134 19.64 -2.11 -6.08
CA VAL A 134 20.39 -2.94 -7.02
C VAL A 134 21.73 -3.29 -6.38
N GLU A 135 22.04 -4.58 -6.33
CA GLU A 135 23.33 -5.08 -5.84
C GLU A 135 24.11 -5.66 -7.01
N GLN A 136 25.36 -5.30 -7.13
CA GLN A 136 26.19 -5.69 -8.28
C GLN A 136 26.67 -7.14 -8.22
N ASN A 137 26.70 -7.72 -7.02
CA ASN A 137 26.91 -9.15 -6.79
C ASN A 137 28.06 -9.78 -7.62
N GLY A 138 29.24 -9.18 -7.54
CA GLY A 138 30.40 -9.64 -8.29
C GLY A 138 30.63 -8.92 -9.61
N LEU A 139 29.79 -7.99 -9.96
CA LEU A 139 29.89 -7.17 -11.16
C LEU A 139 30.19 -5.71 -10.80
N GLU A 140 31.11 -5.52 -9.87
CA GLU A 140 31.41 -4.19 -9.30
C GLU A 140 31.97 -3.20 -10.32
N ASN A 141 32.42 -3.69 -11.46
CA ASN A 141 32.92 -2.84 -12.53
C ASN A 141 31.85 -2.44 -13.53
N GLU A 142 30.66 -2.98 -13.40
CA GLU A 142 29.54 -2.66 -14.27
C GLU A 142 28.76 -1.48 -13.68
N PRO A 143 28.60 -0.40 -14.41
CA PRO A 143 27.88 0.74 -13.86
C PRO A 143 26.39 0.45 -13.79
N ILE A 144 25.78 0.75 -12.65
CA ILE A 144 24.33 0.78 -12.53
C ILE A 144 23.86 2.11 -13.12
N ASP A 145 23.02 2.06 -14.12
CA ASP A 145 22.44 3.28 -14.66
C ASP A 145 21.54 3.94 -13.63
N SER A 146 22.00 5.05 -13.08
CA SER A 146 21.28 5.80 -12.05
C SER A 146 20.01 6.44 -12.59
N ALA A 147 19.86 6.57 -13.89
CA ALA A 147 18.66 7.13 -14.52
C ALA A 147 17.59 6.05 -14.72
N TYR A 148 17.95 4.80 -14.66
CA TYR A 148 17.02 3.70 -14.90
C TYR A 148 15.98 3.60 -13.79
N LYS A 149 14.73 3.38 -14.19
CA LYS A 149 13.61 3.24 -13.25
C LYS A 149 12.94 1.88 -13.39
N PHE A 150 12.82 1.19 -12.29
CA PHE A 150 12.12 -0.08 -12.18
C PHE A 150 10.65 0.19 -11.87
N VAL A 151 9.78 -0.40 -12.64
CA VAL A 151 8.33 -0.23 -12.46
C VAL A 151 7.83 -1.29 -11.49
N ILE A 152 7.25 -0.83 -10.40
CA ILE A 152 6.75 -1.69 -9.33
C ILE A 152 5.26 -1.44 -9.15
N GLN A 153 4.50 -2.51 -9.13
CA GLN A 153 3.06 -2.48 -8.95
C GLN A 153 2.67 -3.07 -7.60
N VAL A 154 1.76 -2.43 -6.93
CA VAL A 154 1.07 -2.94 -5.75
C VAL A 154 -0.31 -3.39 -6.23
N LEU A 155 -0.58 -4.66 -6.13
CA LEU A 155 -1.80 -5.28 -6.63
C LEU A 155 -2.70 -5.65 -5.46
N ASP A 156 -3.99 -5.44 -5.61
CA ASP A 156 -4.96 -5.87 -4.61
C ASP A 156 -5.16 -7.40 -4.64
N SER A 157 -5.99 -7.91 -3.73
CA SER A 157 -6.26 -9.34 -3.64
C SER A 157 -6.95 -9.94 -4.87
N LYS A 158 -7.37 -9.12 -5.83
CA LYS A 158 -7.96 -9.56 -7.09
C LYS A 158 -6.98 -9.41 -8.25
N GLY A 159 -5.77 -8.94 -7.99
CA GLY A 159 -4.76 -8.69 -9.01
C GLY A 159 -4.93 -7.36 -9.74
N ALA A 160 -5.82 -6.50 -9.29
CA ALA A 160 -5.95 -5.18 -9.87
C ALA A 160 -4.89 -4.23 -9.31
N VAL A 161 -4.39 -3.34 -10.15
CA VAL A 161 -3.37 -2.38 -9.73
C VAL A 161 -3.98 -1.37 -8.75
N TYR A 162 -3.56 -1.45 -7.50
CA TYR A 162 -3.91 -0.50 -6.47
C TYR A 162 -3.11 0.81 -6.64
N THR A 163 -1.82 0.66 -6.91
CA THR A 163 -0.94 1.77 -7.27
C THR A 163 0.29 1.25 -8.00
N GLN A 164 1.01 2.17 -8.65
CA GLN A 164 2.25 1.87 -9.37
C GLN A 164 3.25 2.98 -9.12
N THR A 165 4.52 2.61 -9.03
CA THR A 165 5.62 3.55 -8.87
C THR A 165 6.79 3.13 -9.76
N ALA A 166 7.67 4.07 -10.06
CA ALA A 166 8.90 3.82 -10.80
C ALA A 166 10.07 4.37 -9.98
N LEU A 167 10.95 3.47 -9.55
CA LEU A 167 12.03 3.78 -8.62
C LEU A 167 13.39 3.40 -9.22
N GLY A 168 14.36 4.28 -9.06
CA GLY A 168 15.75 3.98 -9.36
C GLY A 168 16.44 3.28 -8.19
N ASN A 169 17.70 2.89 -8.42
CA ASN A 169 18.51 2.31 -7.36
C ASN A 169 18.66 3.26 -6.17
N GLY A 170 18.34 2.76 -4.98
CA GLY A 170 18.40 3.50 -3.73
C GLY A 170 17.17 4.37 -3.46
N GLU A 171 16.23 4.49 -4.39
CA GLU A 171 15.06 5.33 -4.20
C GLU A 171 13.96 4.63 -3.41
N GLU A 172 13.15 5.46 -2.75
CA GLU A 172 12.01 5.02 -1.97
C GLU A 172 10.75 5.79 -2.44
N SER A 173 9.63 5.12 -2.47
CA SER A 173 8.35 5.74 -2.82
C SER A 173 7.88 6.68 -1.71
N GLY A 174 6.97 7.58 -2.06
CA GLY A 174 6.15 8.22 -1.05
C GLY A 174 5.28 7.19 -0.31
N ALA A 175 4.75 7.59 0.83
CA ALA A 175 3.86 6.74 1.59
C ALA A 175 2.55 6.49 0.82
N ILE A 176 2.27 5.24 0.56
CA ILE A 176 1.02 4.78 -0.02
C ILE A 176 0.04 4.64 1.15
N LEU A 177 -1.01 5.43 1.15
CA LEU A 177 -2.03 5.38 2.19
C LEU A 177 -2.91 4.14 1.98
N VAL A 178 -3.08 3.36 3.03
CA VAL A 178 -3.97 2.20 3.05
C VAL A 178 -4.96 2.35 4.18
N ILE A 179 -6.22 2.02 3.91
CA ILE A 179 -7.28 1.99 4.92
C ILE A 179 -7.72 0.53 5.07
N PRO A 180 -7.01 -0.25 5.84
CA PRO A 180 -7.32 -1.67 5.95
C PRO A 180 -8.44 -1.93 6.95
N PRO A 181 -9.25 -2.98 6.75
CA PRO A 181 -10.13 -3.47 7.80
C PRO A 181 -9.30 -4.08 8.92
N LYS A 182 -9.94 -4.42 10.03
CA LYS A 182 -9.29 -4.99 11.21
C LYS A 182 -8.41 -6.19 10.89
N GLU A 183 -8.86 -7.04 10.00
CA GLU A 183 -8.14 -8.26 9.64
C GLU A 183 -6.89 -7.98 8.81
N GLY A 184 -6.79 -6.78 8.27
CA GLY A 184 -5.74 -6.38 7.35
C GLY A 184 -6.17 -6.49 5.91
N GLN A 185 -5.37 -5.90 5.04
CA GLN A 185 -5.53 -5.98 3.59
C GLN A 185 -4.27 -6.59 2.99
N ILE A 186 -4.46 -7.55 2.10
CA ILE A 186 -3.35 -8.24 1.45
C ILE A 186 -3.13 -7.60 0.08
N PHE A 187 -1.88 -7.31 -0.20
CA PHE A 187 -1.42 -6.87 -1.50
C PHE A 187 -0.36 -7.84 -2.03
N SER A 188 -0.26 -7.94 -3.34
CA SER A 188 0.91 -8.54 -4.00
C SER A 188 1.79 -7.44 -4.54
N ILE A 189 3.10 -7.62 -4.39
CA ILE A 189 4.08 -6.69 -4.93
C ILE A 189 4.69 -7.33 -6.16
N ALA A 190 4.58 -6.66 -7.29
CA ALA A 190 5.10 -7.15 -8.55
C ALA A 190 6.01 -6.12 -9.20
N GLU A 191 7.18 -6.54 -9.62
CA GLU A 191 8.08 -5.72 -10.38
C GLU A 191 8.07 -6.15 -11.84
N ILE A 192 8.09 -5.20 -12.75
CA ILE A 192 8.36 -5.46 -14.15
C ILE A 192 9.88 -5.45 -14.28
N VAL A 193 10.47 -6.65 -14.16
CA VAL A 193 11.92 -6.80 -14.17
C VAL A 193 12.43 -6.69 -15.60
N PRO A 194 13.37 -5.78 -15.87
CA PRO A 194 13.99 -5.69 -17.18
C PRO A 194 14.91 -6.86 -17.42
N MET A 195 15.19 -7.09 -18.69
CA MET A 195 15.98 -8.26 -19.12
C MET A 195 17.39 -8.33 -18.56
N GLU A 196 17.94 -7.17 -18.30
CA GLU A 196 19.32 -7.07 -17.79
C GLU A 196 19.42 -7.30 -16.30
N TYR A 197 18.31 -7.59 -15.64
CA TYR A 197 18.25 -7.74 -14.19
C TYR A 197 17.43 -8.96 -13.79
N THR A 198 17.76 -9.49 -12.64
CA THR A 198 16.98 -10.52 -11.96
C THR A 198 16.63 -10.02 -10.56
N MET A 199 15.37 -10.18 -10.14
CA MET A 199 15.00 -9.87 -8.77
C MET A 199 15.57 -10.95 -7.86
N SER A 200 16.53 -10.57 -7.02
CA SER A 200 17.24 -11.51 -6.15
C SER A 200 16.54 -11.73 -4.81
N ARG A 201 15.85 -10.74 -4.28
CA ARG A 201 15.08 -10.87 -3.05
C ARG A 201 14.10 -9.74 -2.83
N MET A 202 13.14 -10.02 -1.97
CA MET A 202 12.19 -9.06 -1.43
C MET A 202 12.20 -9.17 0.09
N GLU A 203 12.26 -8.05 0.78
CA GLU A 203 12.34 -7.97 2.23
C GLU A 203 11.37 -6.92 2.75
N SER A 204 11.05 -6.98 4.04
CA SER A 204 10.19 -5.94 4.64
C SER A 204 10.69 -5.49 6.01
N GLN A 205 10.23 -4.31 6.39
CA GLN A 205 10.36 -3.78 7.74
C GLN A 205 8.98 -3.34 8.21
N PRO A 206 8.41 -4.03 9.19
CA PRO A 206 8.97 -5.19 9.93
C PRO A 206 9.12 -6.43 9.06
N ALA A 207 10.01 -7.33 9.47
CA ALA A 207 10.40 -8.47 8.66
C ALA A 207 9.28 -9.50 8.44
N ASP A 208 8.29 -9.52 9.30
CA ASP A 208 7.17 -10.45 9.25
C ASP A 208 5.96 -9.91 8.46
N ALA A 209 6.09 -8.75 7.83
CA ALA A 209 5.01 -8.20 7.04
C ALA A 209 4.84 -8.91 5.70
N LEU A 210 5.91 -9.55 5.19
CA LEU A 210 5.86 -10.30 3.96
C LEU A 210 5.43 -11.75 4.20
N SER A 211 4.69 -12.27 3.25
CA SER A 211 4.28 -13.66 3.16
C SER A 211 4.15 -14.03 1.68
N GLY A 212 4.01 -15.32 1.40
CA GLY A 212 3.88 -15.79 0.03
C GLY A 212 4.78 -16.99 -0.20
N ALA A 213 4.65 -17.62 -1.36
CA ALA A 213 5.18 -18.96 -1.55
C ALA A 213 6.70 -18.99 -1.52
N GLU A 214 7.35 -18.33 -2.43
CA GLU A 214 8.80 -18.50 -2.55
C GLU A 214 9.56 -17.21 -2.27
N ASN A 215 9.06 -16.11 -2.76
CA ASN A 215 9.75 -14.83 -2.68
C ASN A 215 9.09 -13.83 -1.71
N GLY A 216 8.06 -14.27 -0.98
CA GLY A 216 7.37 -13.38 -0.07
C GLY A 216 6.74 -12.19 -0.79
N ASP A 217 6.09 -12.47 -1.92
CA ASP A 217 5.53 -11.42 -2.78
C ASP A 217 4.28 -10.75 -2.22
N LYS A 218 3.76 -11.24 -1.11
CA LYS A 218 2.54 -10.71 -0.49
C LYS A 218 2.86 -9.98 0.79
N VAL A 219 2.22 -8.84 0.94
CA VAL A 219 2.31 -8.03 2.15
C VAL A 219 0.92 -7.89 2.76
N THR A 220 0.83 -8.12 4.07
CA THR A 220 -0.40 -7.91 4.83
C THR A 220 -0.28 -6.60 5.60
N VAL A 221 -1.16 -5.66 5.29
CA VAL A 221 -1.16 -4.33 5.89
C VAL A 221 -2.34 -4.24 6.86
N LYS A 222 -2.06 -3.99 8.14
CA LYS A 222 -3.08 -3.88 9.20
C LYS A 222 -3.25 -2.43 9.64
N PRO A 223 -4.36 -2.13 10.35
CA PRO A 223 -4.57 -0.77 10.85
C PRO A 223 -3.39 -0.28 11.70
N GLY A 224 -2.86 0.87 11.33
CA GLY A 224 -1.75 1.51 12.03
C GLY A 224 -0.37 1.09 11.60
N ASP A 225 -0.24 0.15 10.69
CA ASP A 225 1.07 -0.30 10.20
C ASP A 225 1.83 0.81 9.44
N ASP A 226 3.15 0.74 9.53
CA ASP A 226 4.08 1.50 8.69
C ASP A 226 5.10 0.50 8.13
N ILE A 227 4.84 0.02 6.92
CA ILE A 227 5.60 -1.06 6.31
C ILE A 227 6.47 -0.51 5.19
N LEU A 228 7.73 -0.92 5.17
CA LEU A 228 8.64 -0.70 4.06
C LEU A 228 8.95 -2.04 3.40
N VAL A 229 8.68 -2.15 2.10
CA VAL A 229 9.07 -3.31 1.28
C VAL A 229 10.27 -2.92 0.42
N ILE A 230 11.30 -3.75 0.44
CA ILE A 230 12.56 -3.53 -0.26
C ILE A 230 12.71 -4.60 -1.33
N LEU A 231 12.78 -4.17 -2.59
CA LEU A 231 13.05 -5.06 -3.72
C LEU A 231 14.49 -4.88 -4.16
N THR A 232 15.22 -5.99 -4.21
CA THR A 232 16.61 -5.98 -4.63
C THR A 232 16.78 -6.75 -5.92
N ASN A 233 17.39 -6.13 -6.92
CA ASN A 233 17.78 -6.77 -8.16
C ASN A 233 19.30 -6.89 -8.23
N THR A 234 19.74 -7.88 -9.01
CA THR A 234 21.12 -8.01 -9.45
C THR A 234 21.17 -7.96 -10.97
N PRO A 235 22.25 -7.40 -11.56
CA PRO A 235 22.44 -7.48 -13.00
C PRO A 235 22.50 -8.93 -13.45
N ASP A 236 21.92 -9.22 -14.59
CA ASP A 236 21.87 -10.56 -15.17
C ASP A 236 22.49 -10.56 -16.56
N HIS A 237 23.78 -10.71 -16.61
CA HIS A 237 24.50 -10.80 -17.86
C HIS A 237 24.22 -12.08 -18.64
N GLU A 238 23.88 -13.13 -17.92
CA GLU A 238 23.69 -14.42 -18.57
C GLU A 238 22.42 -14.42 -19.41
N SER A 239 21.34 -13.87 -18.90
CA SER A 239 20.10 -13.69 -19.65
C SER A 239 20.30 -12.82 -20.88
N TYR A 240 21.04 -11.75 -20.74
CA TYR A 240 21.36 -10.88 -21.84
C TYR A 240 22.16 -11.61 -22.93
N PHE A 241 23.18 -12.35 -22.52
CA PHE A 241 24.00 -13.15 -23.43
C PHE A 241 23.20 -14.23 -24.14
N HIS A 242 22.39 -14.92 -23.41
CA HIS A 242 21.52 -15.93 -23.97
C HIS A 242 20.61 -15.34 -25.06
N HIS A 243 20.08 -14.21 -24.80
CA HIS A 243 19.18 -13.55 -25.71
C HIS A 243 19.91 -13.12 -26.98
N THR A 244 21.07 -12.54 -26.83
CA THR A 244 21.92 -12.14 -27.90
C THR A 244 22.35 -13.36 -28.75
N ALA A 245 22.75 -14.42 -28.07
CA ALA A 245 23.14 -15.64 -28.73
C ALA A 245 22.01 -16.26 -29.57
N SER A 246 20.80 -16.18 -29.07
CA SER A 246 19.61 -16.69 -29.80
C SER A 246 19.40 -15.95 -31.10
N VAL A 247 19.61 -14.66 -31.12
CA VAL A 247 19.45 -13.84 -32.32
C VAL A 247 20.60 -14.06 -33.30
N THR A 248 21.80 -14.18 -32.80
CA THR A 248 22.96 -14.39 -33.67
C THR A 248 22.97 -15.74 -34.37
N ASN A 249 22.17 -16.67 -33.95
CA ASN A 249 22.01 -17.94 -34.62
C ASN A 249 21.04 -17.91 -35.80
N VAL A 250 20.56 -16.73 -36.17
CA VAL A 250 19.69 -16.61 -37.35
C VAL A 250 20.49 -16.98 -38.58
N LYS A 251 20.00 -17.95 -39.28
CA LYS A 251 20.61 -18.41 -40.52
C LYS A 251 20.00 -17.71 -41.71
N GLY A 252 20.69 -17.78 -42.79
CA GLY A 252 20.22 -17.21 -44.02
C GLY A 252 20.60 -15.76 -44.26
N PHE A 253 21.21 -15.14 -43.30
CA PHE A 253 21.84 -13.87 -43.57
C PHE A 253 23.02 -14.13 -44.48
N THR A 254 23.12 -13.33 -45.41
CA THR A 254 24.23 -13.39 -46.35
C THR A 254 24.95 -12.07 -46.35
N ASN A 255 26.09 -12.13 -46.88
CA ASN A 255 26.86 -10.95 -47.05
C ASN A 255 26.81 -10.45 -48.47
N GLY A 256 25.76 -10.76 -49.15
CA GLY A 256 25.65 -10.31 -50.52
C GLY A 256 25.90 -11.39 -51.52
N GLU A 257 26.36 -12.51 -51.14
CA GLU A 257 26.56 -13.60 -52.06
C GLU A 257 25.29 -14.38 -52.32
N GLY A 258 24.24 -13.99 -51.71
CA GLY A 258 22.95 -14.61 -51.93
C GLY A 258 22.77 -15.96 -51.28
N THR A 259 23.74 -16.42 -50.56
CA THR A 259 23.60 -17.70 -49.92
C THR A 259 23.41 -17.54 -48.47
N ASP A 260 24.33 -17.02 -47.78
CA ASP A 260 24.22 -16.77 -46.39
C ASP A 260 24.89 -15.53 -46.03
N PHE A 261 24.39 -14.94 -45.13
CA PHE A 261 24.93 -13.76 -44.69
C PHE A 261 26.17 -14.03 -44.15
N ARG A 262 26.99 -13.91 -44.73
CA ARG A 262 28.11 -14.14 -44.75
C ARG A 262 28.67 -14.32 -43.90
N PRO A 263 29.08 -15.16 -43.97
CA PRO A 263 30.12 -15.45 -43.55
C PRO A 263 30.97 -15.20 -44.24
N GLU A 264 30.75 -15.47 -45.13
CA GLU A 264 31.74 -14.97 -45.69
C GLU A 264 31.67 -13.65 -45.34
N ASN A 265 30.85 -13.21 -44.76
CA ASN A 265 30.78 -12.12 -44.33
C ASN A 265 30.80 -11.94 -43.20
N PRO A 266 31.04 -11.79 -42.98
CA PRO A 266 31.32 -11.67 -41.73
C PRO A 266 30.28 -11.94 -40.89
N PHE A 267 29.46 -12.35 -41.04
CA PHE A 267 28.64 -12.69 -40.11
C PHE A 267 28.30 -14.04 -40.18
N THR A 268 28.76 -14.78 -41.09
CA THR A 268 28.53 -15.97 -41.13
C THR A 268 29.06 -16.79 -41.30
N GLU A 269 29.44 -17.20 -41.71
CA GLU A 269 29.70 -17.81 -41.61
C GLU A 269 30.19 -18.00 -41.12
N TYR A 270 30.20 -17.95 -41.18
CA TYR A 270 30.32 -17.80 -40.66
C TYR A 270 30.52 -18.52 -40.36
N HIS A 271 30.83 -19.13 -40.94
CA HIS A 271 30.86 -19.54 -41.02
C HIS A 271 30.96 -20.32 -41.05
N GLY A 272 31.32 -20.94 -41.72
CA GLY A 272 31.44 -21.47 -41.91
C GLY A 272 31.65 -22.19 -42.12
N SER A 273 31.78 -22.61 -42.31
CA SER A 273 31.89 -22.99 -42.40
C SER A 273 31.59 -22.81 -42.36
N ASP A 274 31.36 -22.66 -42.71
CA ASP A 274 30.99 -21.97 -42.61
C ASP A 274 30.84 -21.45 -41.55
N ASN A 275 30.88 -20.63 -41.05
CA ASN A 275 31.09 -20.12 -39.90
C ASN A 275 30.47 -18.94 -39.54
N PRO A 276 29.61 -18.89 -39.14
CA PRO A 276 29.00 -17.64 -38.99
C PRO A 276 29.29 -17.04 -37.67
N GLN A 277 30.29 -17.51 -37.01
CA GLN A 277 30.51 -16.97 -35.71
C GLN A 277 30.90 -15.55 -35.72
N TYR A 278 31.41 -15.12 -36.80
CA TYR A 278 31.63 -13.71 -36.87
C TYR A 278 30.39 -12.95 -37.18
N MET A 279 29.39 -13.64 -37.63
CA MET A 279 28.11 -13.03 -37.69
C MET A 279 27.69 -12.52 -36.31
N ALA A 280 27.97 -13.30 -35.30
CA ALA A 280 27.72 -12.85 -33.97
C ALA A 280 28.50 -11.58 -33.63
N SER A 281 29.69 -11.47 -34.10
CA SER A 281 30.45 -10.24 -33.87
C SER A 281 30.02 -9.07 -34.73
N ALA A 282 29.34 -9.31 -35.82
CA ALA A 282 28.73 -8.24 -36.57
C ALA A 282 27.41 -7.76 -35.97
N PHE A 283 26.74 -8.64 -35.29
CA PHE A 283 25.59 -8.24 -34.52
C PHE A 283 26.05 -7.74 -33.18
N THR A 284 26.18 -6.48 -33.05
CA THR A 284 26.39 -5.89 -31.77
C THR A 284 25.13 -6.05 -30.93
N SER A 285 25.29 -5.97 -29.64
CA SER A 285 24.14 -5.97 -28.74
C SER A 285 23.12 -4.89 -29.13
N ASP A 286 23.59 -3.73 -29.47
CA ASP A 286 22.73 -2.61 -29.81
C ASP A 286 21.90 -2.88 -31.07
N CYS A 287 22.48 -3.44 -32.07
CA CYS A 287 21.77 -3.84 -33.28
C CYS A 287 20.68 -4.85 -33.02
N ILE A 288 21.00 -5.83 -32.19
CA ILE A 288 20.04 -6.88 -31.83
C ILE A 288 18.93 -6.31 -30.99
N MET A 289 19.25 -5.45 -30.06
CA MET A 289 18.26 -4.82 -29.21
C MET A 289 17.35 -3.88 -29.97
N ALA A 290 17.90 -3.04 -30.84
CA ALA A 290 17.13 -2.17 -31.69
C ALA A 290 16.19 -2.96 -32.58
N PHE A 291 16.68 -4.02 -33.22
CA PHE A 291 15.83 -4.91 -33.99
C PHE A 291 14.64 -5.45 -33.21
N ILE A 292 14.89 -5.93 -32.03
CA ILE A 292 13.85 -6.53 -31.19
C ILE A 292 12.82 -5.49 -30.77
N GLU A 293 13.27 -4.33 -30.42
CA GLU A 293 12.40 -3.28 -29.89
C GLU A 293 11.64 -2.53 -30.99
N ASP A 294 12.32 -2.15 -32.02
CA ASP A 294 11.72 -1.41 -33.12
C ASP A 294 10.63 -2.19 -33.83
N ARG A 295 10.76 -3.49 -33.88
CA ARG A 295 9.76 -4.34 -34.53
C ARG A 295 8.59 -4.66 -33.63
N GLY A 296 8.57 -4.13 -32.42
CA GLY A 296 7.47 -4.30 -31.49
C GLY A 296 7.20 -5.74 -31.11
N VAL A 297 8.20 -6.59 -31.17
CA VAL A 297 8.08 -7.98 -30.77
C VAL A 297 8.82 -8.21 -29.48
N ALA A 298 8.35 -9.18 -28.74
CA ALA A 298 9.13 -9.67 -27.64
C ALA A 298 10.45 -10.17 -28.21
N ARG A 299 11.49 -9.89 -27.49
CA ARG A 299 12.85 -10.10 -27.96
C ARG A 299 13.05 -11.48 -28.53
N GLY A 300 13.67 -11.53 -29.70
CA GLY A 300 13.93 -12.77 -30.39
C GLY A 300 12.70 -13.49 -30.96
N GLN A 301 11.53 -12.90 -30.86
CA GLN A 301 10.32 -13.52 -31.38
C GLN A 301 10.03 -13.19 -32.84
N ARG A 302 10.54 -12.08 -33.30
CA ARG A 302 10.32 -11.73 -34.69
C ARG A 302 11.22 -12.56 -35.59
N LYS A 303 10.61 -13.17 -36.56
CA LYS A 303 11.37 -13.85 -37.58
C LYS A 303 11.94 -12.81 -38.52
N LEU A 304 13.21 -12.91 -38.81
CA LEU A 304 13.85 -12.06 -39.78
C LEU A 304 13.40 -12.43 -41.20
N GLU A 305 13.16 -11.45 -41.98
CA GLU A 305 12.79 -11.63 -43.37
C GLU A 305 13.86 -11.00 -44.28
N LYS A 306 13.85 -11.47 -45.52
CA LYS A 306 14.80 -10.94 -46.47
C LYS A 306 14.56 -9.44 -46.65
N GLY A 307 15.60 -8.69 -46.48
CA GLY A 307 15.55 -7.24 -46.58
C GLY A 307 15.36 -6.52 -45.26
N ASP A 308 15.25 -7.25 -44.17
CA ASP A 308 15.27 -6.61 -42.88
C ASP A 308 16.63 -6.00 -42.59
N ASP A 309 16.60 -4.78 -42.13
CA ASP A 309 17.82 -4.07 -41.74
C ASP A 309 18.08 -4.34 -40.27
N LEU A 310 19.18 -4.97 -40.00
CA LEU A 310 19.59 -5.25 -38.64
C LEU A 310 20.45 -4.16 -38.01
N TYR A 311 20.78 -3.16 -38.79
CA TYR A 311 21.62 -2.07 -38.33
C TYR A 311 20.88 -0.74 -38.28
N GLY A 312 19.65 -0.73 -38.70
CA GLY A 312 18.81 0.44 -38.93
C GLY A 312 18.42 1.23 -37.72
#